data_c28bf2a74e38c79a393406c12ef0b626
#
_entry.id   c28bf2a74e38c79a393406c12ef0b626
#
_cell.length_a   1.000
_cell.length_b   1.000
_cell.length_c   1.000
_cell.angle_alpha   90.00
_cell.angle_beta   90.00
_cell.angle_gamma   90.00
#
_symmetry.space_group_name_H-M   'P 1'
#
loop_
_entity.id
_entity.type
_entity.pdbx_description
1 polymer ?
#
loop_
_entity_poly.entity_id
_entity_poly.type
_entity_poly.pdbx_seq_one_letter_code
_entity_poly.pdbx_strand_id
1 'polypeptide(L)'
;MKLCIDAGHDLGYNPSPADPRYCEGTRMFELQTYLCAALARYGIETVCTRKRVTDNPSLAERGHMAKGCELLLSLHSNAVGSQQNDTVDYVRVYYPVSRRGQALAQALSEVIADVMHTSQQPQFVVRWNSTLTADYYGVIRHAAEVGTVGMILEHSFHTNPRTTAWLLRDENLKALAEAEAALLAEYFGMEEEEMRFELLKDIKDEFYRPTVDKLIAGGILRGRGGEGENLVVDLGEDAVRLLVMLDRAGVFDGKQAG
;
A
#
# COMPACT_ATOMS: atom_id res chain seq x y z
N MET A 1 -6.69 13.95 -4.18
CA MET A 1 -6.27 13.88 -2.77
C MET A 1 -4.79 13.48 -2.71
N LYS A 2 -4.05 13.86 -1.66
CA LYS A 2 -2.61 13.58 -1.56
C LYS A 2 -2.23 13.08 -0.18
N LEU A 3 -1.43 12.02 -0.10
CA LEU A 3 -0.86 11.47 1.14
C LEU A 3 0.66 11.54 1.12
N CYS A 4 1.28 11.68 2.28
CA CYS A 4 2.74 11.57 2.45
C CYS A 4 3.06 10.18 3.03
N ILE A 5 3.87 9.40 2.33
CA ILE A 5 4.30 8.07 2.76
C ILE A 5 5.79 8.14 3.10
N ASP A 6 6.11 7.81 4.32
CA ASP A 6 7.46 7.84 4.89
C ASP A 6 7.93 6.42 5.19
N ALA A 7 8.92 5.93 4.46
CA ALA A 7 9.61 4.72 4.85
C ALA A 7 10.60 5.05 5.99
N GLY A 8 10.36 4.51 7.17
CA GLY A 8 11.21 4.74 8.34
C GLY A 8 12.68 4.39 8.09
N HIS A 9 13.57 5.09 8.83
CA HIS A 9 15.02 4.86 8.79
C HIS A 9 15.68 5.06 7.41
N ASP A 10 16.79 4.34 7.16
CA ASP A 10 17.57 4.32 5.92
C ASP A 10 18.03 2.90 5.57
N LEU A 11 18.79 2.77 4.50
CA LEU A 11 19.29 1.48 4.03
C LEU A 11 20.08 0.73 5.13
N GLY A 12 19.67 -0.52 5.40
CA GLY A 12 20.36 -1.40 6.32
C GLY A 12 20.17 -1.09 7.82
N TYR A 13 19.31 -0.12 8.15
CA TYR A 13 19.03 0.23 9.55
C TYR A 13 18.10 -0.79 10.21
N ASN A 14 18.30 -1.05 11.51
CA ASN A 14 17.57 -2.02 12.33
C ASN A 14 17.51 -3.43 11.71
N PRO A 15 18.65 -4.16 11.63
CA PRO A 15 18.62 -5.55 11.25
C PRO A 15 17.88 -6.38 12.31
N SER A 16 17.12 -7.37 11.88
CA SER A 16 16.46 -8.28 12.80
C SER A 16 17.47 -9.21 13.50
N PRO A 17 17.37 -9.39 14.82
CA PRO A 17 18.15 -10.41 15.52
C PRO A 17 17.68 -11.85 15.22
N ALA A 18 16.47 -12.01 14.65
CA ALA A 18 15.93 -13.31 14.31
C ALA A 18 16.35 -13.78 12.90
N ASP A 19 16.57 -12.85 11.96
CA ASP A 19 17.06 -13.16 10.62
C ASP A 19 17.82 -11.96 10.04
N PRO A 20 19.16 -12.07 9.83
CA PRO A 20 20.00 -10.95 9.37
C PRO A 20 19.69 -10.49 7.93
N ARG A 21 18.89 -11.22 7.17
CA ARG A 21 18.43 -10.77 5.84
C ARG A 21 17.39 -9.65 5.94
N TYR A 22 16.74 -9.51 7.10
CA TYR A 22 15.79 -8.45 7.35
C TYR A 22 16.50 -7.21 7.88
N CYS A 23 16.22 -6.08 7.24
CA CYS A 23 16.54 -4.74 7.74
C CYS A 23 15.30 -3.86 7.61
N GLU A 24 14.86 -3.24 8.70
CA GLU A 24 13.66 -2.42 8.74
C GLU A 24 13.68 -1.33 7.66
N GLY A 25 14.75 -0.53 7.62
CA GLY A 25 14.85 0.59 6.68
C GLY A 25 14.82 0.17 5.20
N THR A 26 15.16 -1.08 4.88
CA THR A 26 15.05 -1.64 3.52
C THR A 26 13.63 -2.12 3.25
N ARG A 27 13.07 -2.95 4.13
CA ARG A 27 11.75 -3.55 3.93
C ARG A 27 10.62 -2.51 3.98
N MET A 28 10.74 -1.48 4.82
CA MET A 28 9.76 -0.40 4.86
C MET A 28 9.83 0.50 3.61
N PHE A 29 11.00 0.63 2.96
CA PHE A 29 11.10 1.28 1.66
C PHE A 29 10.39 0.48 0.55
N GLU A 30 10.49 -0.84 0.57
CA GLU A 30 9.76 -1.70 -0.36
C GLU A 30 8.25 -1.65 -0.11
N LEU A 31 7.81 -1.66 1.16
CA LEU A 31 6.39 -1.47 1.52
C LEU A 31 5.88 -0.11 1.05
N GLN A 32 6.64 0.99 1.25
CA GLN A 32 6.31 2.31 0.70
C GLN A 32 6.06 2.24 -0.81
N THR A 33 6.91 1.54 -1.54
CA THR A 33 6.79 1.42 -3.01
C THR A 33 5.50 0.69 -3.39
N TYR A 34 5.18 -0.41 -2.73
CA TYR A 34 3.93 -1.15 -2.98
C TYR A 34 2.69 -0.34 -2.57
N LEU A 35 2.73 0.34 -1.42
CA LEU A 35 1.63 1.17 -0.94
C LEU A 35 1.35 2.35 -1.88
N CYS A 36 2.39 3.03 -2.37
CA CYS A 36 2.22 4.11 -3.35
C CYS A 36 1.58 3.60 -4.65
N ALA A 37 1.98 2.41 -5.12
CA ALA A 37 1.39 1.80 -6.30
C ALA A 37 -0.09 1.41 -6.08
N ALA A 38 -0.42 0.86 -4.91
CA ALA A 38 -1.79 0.50 -4.55
C ALA A 38 -2.69 1.76 -4.43
N LEU A 39 -2.22 2.81 -3.75
CA LEU A 39 -2.94 4.08 -3.60
C LEU A 39 -3.23 4.77 -4.94
N ALA A 40 -2.31 4.64 -5.91
CA ALA A 40 -2.50 5.23 -7.24
C ALA A 40 -3.72 4.68 -7.97
N ARG A 41 -4.13 3.42 -7.72
CA ARG A 41 -5.35 2.84 -8.31
C ARG A 41 -6.64 3.49 -7.84
N TYR A 42 -6.59 4.15 -6.68
CA TYR A 42 -7.70 4.94 -6.12
C TYR A 42 -7.59 6.45 -6.46
N GLY A 43 -6.72 6.83 -7.41
CA GLY A 43 -6.49 8.24 -7.75
C GLY A 43 -5.86 9.05 -6.60
N ILE A 44 -5.22 8.40 -5.63
CA ILE A 44 -4.58 9.04 -4.49
C ILE A 44 -3.12 9.34 -4.84
N GLU A 45 -2.79 10.64 -4.95
CA GLU A 45 -1.41 11.07 -5.15
C GLU A 45 -0.56 10.82 -3.89
N THR A 46 0.71 10.48 -4.09
CA THR A 46 1.64 10.26 -2.98
C THR A 46 2.89 11.14 -3.06
N VAL A 47 3.32 11.62 -1.91
CA VAL A 47 4.64 12.23 -1.68
C VAL A 47 5.45 11.23 -0.85
N CYS A 48 6.52 10.66 -1.43
CA CYS A 48 7.39 9.75 -0.72
C CYS A 48 8.57 10.51 -0.10
N THR A 49 8.84 10.32 1.18
CA THR A 49 9.98 10.96 1.85
C THR A 49 11.31 10.40 1.40
N ARG A 50 11.36 9.14 0.99
CA ARG A 50 12.51 8.48 0.39
C ARG A 50 12.18 8.09 -1.05
N LYS A 51 12.95 8.62 -2.00
CA LYS A 51 12.85 8.30 -3.43
C LYS A 51 13.78 7.17 -3.84
N ARG A 52 14.85 6.98 -3.08
CA ARG A 52 15.83 5.90 -3.23
C ARG A 52 16.00 5.21 -1.88
N VAL A 53 16.31 3.93 -1.90
CA VAL A 53 16.55 3.15 -0.68
C VAL A 53 17.70 3.73 0.19
N THR A 54 18.61 4.48 -0.43
CA THR A 54 19.76 5.13 0.24
C THR A 54 19.44 6.52 0.80
N ASP A 55 18.26 7.07 0.54
CA ASP A 55 17.89 8.39 1.06
C ASP A 55 17.66 8.30 2.58
N ASN A 56 18.16 9.31 3.32
CA ASN A 56 18.02 9.39 4.77
C ASN A 56 17.69 10.82 5.20
N PRO A 57 16.48 11.32 4.88
CA PRO A 57 16.05 12.63 5.35
C PRO A 57 15.91 12.65 6.88
N SER A 58 16.22 13.78 7.49
CA SER A 58 16.01 14.02 8.92
C SER A 58 14.52 13.94 9.29
N LEU A 59 14.21 13.75 10.57
CA LEU A 59 12.81 13.70 11.04
C LEU A 59 12.04 15.00 10.70
N ALA A 60 12.73 16.16 10.71
CA ALA A 60 12.13 17.42 10.32
C ALA A 60 11.79 17.45 8.83
N GLU A 61 12.72 17.04 7.96
CA GLU A 61 12.50 16.96 6.52
C GLU A 61 11.33 16.01 6.21
N ARG A 62 11.30 14.80 6.82
CA ARG A 62 10.21 13.83 6.65
C ARG A 62 8.86 14.44 7.00
N GLY A 63 8.74 15.06 8.17
CA GLY A 63 7.49 15.68 8.61
C GLY A 63 7.08 16.88 7.75
N HIS A 64 8.02 17.75 7.36
CA HIS A 64 7.74 18.93 6.55
C HIS A 64 7.39 18.60 5.08
N MET A 65 7.88 17.48 4.54
CA MET A 65 7.46 16.98 3.21
C MET A 65 5.95 16.69 3.12
N ALA A 66 5.30 16.48 4.26
CA ALA A 66 3.85 16.28 4.33
C ALA A 66 3.02 17.55 4.12
N LYS A 67 3.65 18.72 3.90
CA LYS A 67 2.91 19.97 3.67
C LYS A 67 1.95 19.86 2.49
N GLY A 68 0.66 20.12 2.75
CA GLY A 68 -0.39 20.02 1.75
C GLY A 68 -0.88 18.59 1.47
N CYS A 69 -0.44 17.62 2.28
CA CYS A 69 -1.02 16.28 2.32
C CYS A 69 -2.08 16.18 3.43
N GLU A 70 -3.08 15.33 3.23
CA GLU A 70 -4.13 15.07 4.23
C GLU A 70 -3.58 14.28 5.43
N LEU A 71 -2.60 13.40 5.18
CA LEU A 71 -2.03 12.48 6.14
C LEU A 71 -0.57 12.21 5.83
N LEU A 72 0.25 12.01 6.87
CA LEU A 72 1.57 11.39 6.80
C LEU A 72 1.52 10.03 7.49
N LEU A 73 1.91 8.97 6.77
CA LEU A 73 2.09 7.63 7.30
C LEU A 73 3.56 7.27 7.29
N SER A 74 4.14 7.06 8.47
CA SER A 74 5.53 6.62 8.64
C SER A 74 5.53 5.12 8.93
N LEU A 75 6.10 4.35 8.01
CA LEU A 75 6.09 2.89 8.01
C LEU A 75 7.29 2.35 8.77
N HIS A 76 7.04 1.53 9.76
CA HIS A 76 8.03 0.95 10.67
C HIS A 76 7.71 -0.51 11.01
N SER A 77 8.69 -1.19 11.58
CA SER A 77 8.50 -2.42 12.35
C SER A 77 9.20 -2.28 13.70
N ASN A 78 8.54 -2.67 14.76
CA ASN A 78 8.98 -2.45 16.11
C ASN A 78 10.06 -3.46 16.57
N ALA A 79 10.70 -3.18 17.70
CA ALA A 79 11.63 -4.07 18.36
C ALA A 79 11.43 -4.14 19.86
N VAL A 80 11.67 -5.30 20.46
CA VAL A 80 11.75 -5.49 21.92
C VAL A 80 13.20 -5.77 22.29
N GLY A 81 13.94 -4.72 22.61
CA GLY A 81 15.37 -4.84 22.89
C GLY A 81 16.19 -5.23 21.65
N SER A 82 17.35 -5.85 21.88
CA SER A 82 18.31 -6.23 20.83
C SER A 82 18.39 -7.73 20.57
N GLN A 83 17.56 -8.53 21.23
CA GLN A 83 17.56 -9.99 21.12
C GLN A 83 16.25 -10.48 20.51
N GLN A 84 16.28 -11.69 19.97
CA GLN A 84 15.09 -12.38 19.53
C GLN A 84 14.04 -12.46 20.65
N ASN A 85 12.77 -12.25 20.31
CA ASN A 85 11.64 -12.32 21.21
C ASN A 85 10.46 -13.03 20.55
N ASP A 86 10.15 -14.23 20.98
CA ASP A 86 9.13 -15.09 20.35
C ASP A 86 7.71 -14.80 20.87
N THR A 87 7.55 -13.93 21.88
CA THR A 87 6.29 -13.74 22.59
C THR A 87 5.56 -12.44 22.22
N VAL A 88 6.26 -11.43 21.73
CA VAL A 88 5.65 -10.14 21.38
C VAL A 88 5.36 -10.10 19.90
N ASP A 89 4.07 -10.02 19.56
CA ASP A 89 3.58 -10.02 18.18
C ASP A 89 2.23 -9.29 18.10
N TYR A 90 2.27 -7.96 17.95
CA TYR A 90 1.10 -7.11 17.75
C TYR A 90 1.45 -5.88 16.92
N VAL A 91 0.47 -5.35 16.23
CA VAL A 91 0.56 -4.07 15.52
C VAL A 91 0.37 -2.91 16.48
N ARG A 92 1.13 -1.83 16.27
CA ARG A 92 0.92 -0.60 17.03
C ARG A 92 0.90 0.61 16.10
N VAL A 93 -0.15 1.41 16.20
CA VAL A 93 -0.23 2.69 15.50
C VAL A 93 -0.09 3.83 16.51
N TYR A 94 0.91 4.69 16.32
CA TYR A 94 1.05 5.93 17.04
C TYR A 94 0.36 7.05 16.26
N TYR A 95 -0.50 7.80 16.94
CA TYR A 95 -1.19 8.95 16.36
C TYR A 95 -1.01 10.19 17.27
N PRO A 96 -1.32 11.43 16.79
CA PRO A 96 -1.02 12.64 17.53
C PRO A 96 -1.70 12.71 18.89
N VAL A 97 -1.00 13.30 19.88
CA VAL A 97 -1.53 13.57 21.21
C VAL A 97 -2.75 14.48 21.20
N SER A 98 -2.96 15.25 20.13
CA SER A 98 -4.16 16.03 19.85
C SER A 98 -5.42 15.20 19.59
N ARG A 99 -5.28 13.88 19.50
CA ARG A 99 -6.34 12.92 19.16
C ARG A 99 -6.91 13.03 17.75
N ARG A 100 -6.34 13.86 16.88
CA ARG A 100 -6.72 13.88 15.46
C ARG A 100 -6.36 12.55 14.81
N GLY A 101 -7.29 11.98 14.03
CA GLY A 101 -7.11 10.72 13.32
C GLY A 101 -7.23 9.45 14.19
N GLN A 102 -7.76 9.52 15.43
CA GLN A 102 -7.87 8.36 16.32
C GLN A 102 -8.63 7.20 15.69
N ALA A 103 -9.77 7.46 15.04
CA ALA A 103 -10.57 6.40 14.38
C ALA A 103 -9.80 5.73 13.25
N LEU A 104 -9.06 6.51 12.44
CA LEU A 104 -8.21 5.96 11.39
C LEU A 104 -7.03 5.15 11.96
N ALA A 105 -6.41 5.62 13.06
CA ALA A 105 -5.33 4.88 13.73
C ALA A 105 -5.81 3.53 14.25
N GLN A 106 -7.04 3.47 14.78
CA GLN A 106 -7.68 2.22 15.18
C GLN A 106 -7.87 1.31 13.99
N ALA A 107 -8.56 1.77 12.93
CA ALA A 107 -8.84 0.98 11.75
C ALA A 107 -7.57 0.46 11.06
N LEU A 108 -6.52 1.31 10.93
CA LEU A 108 -5.21 0.88 10.41
C LEU A 108 -4.57 -0.20 11.29
N SER A 109 -4.63 -0.06 12.63
CA SER A 109 -4.05 -1.07 13.51
C SER A 109 -4.76 -2.42 13.39
N GLU A 110 -6.08 -2.42 13.19
CA GLU A 110 -6.91 -3.62 13.04
C GLU A 110 -6.64 -4.30 11.68
N VAL A 111 -6.71 -3.56 10.56
CA VAL A 111 -6.49 -4.14 9.22
C VAL A 111 -5.09 -4.71 9.06
N ILE A 112 -4.05 -4.00 9.57
CA ILE A 112 -2.67 -4.50 9.53
C ILE A 112 -2.55 -5.79 10.35
N ALA A 113 -3.14 -5.84 11.55
CA ALA A 113 -3.10 -7.03 12.40
C ALA A 113 -3.80 -8.23 11.76
N ASP A 114 -4.93 -8.00 11.09
CA ASP A 114 -5.67 -9.06 10.38
C ASP A 114 -4.86 -9.62 9.22
N VAL A 115 -4.25 -8.77 8.39
CA VAL A 115 -3.41 -9.22 7.26
C VAL A 115 -2.16 -9.95 7.75
N MET A 116 -1.51 -9.46 8.80
CA MET A 116 -0.32 -10.08 9.38
C MET A 116 -0.65 -11.30 10.25
N HIS A 117 -1.92 -11.51 10.61
CA HIS A 117 -2.37 -12.54 11.55
C HIS A 117 -1.60 -12.50 12.87
N THR A 118 -1.44 -11.31 13.47
CA THR A 118 -0.69 -11.17 14.71
C THR A 118 -1.37 -11.92 15.86
N SER A 119 -0.57 -12.46 16.78
CA SER A 119 -1.09 -13.31 17.87
C SER A 119 -1.72 -12.51 19.01
N GLN A 120 -1.44 -11.21 19.08
CA GLN A 120 -1.92 -10.30 20.11
C GLN A 120 -2.76 -9.18 19.50
N GLN A 121 -3.67 -8.61 20.30
CA GLN A 121 -4.54 -7.53 19.87
C GLN A 121 -3.75 -6.30 19.45
N PRO A 122 -4.14 -5.63 18.36
CA PRO A 122 -3.51 -4.40 17.91
C PRO A 122 -3.70 -3.26 18.91
N GLN A 123 -2.83 -2.28 18.84
CA GLN A 123 -2.84 -1.11 19.72
C GLN A 123 -2.79 0.17 18.90
N PHE A 124 -3.59 1.14 19.28
CA PHE A 124 -3.50 2.51 18.76
C PHE A 124 -3.37 3.46 19.95
N VAL A 125 -2.25 4.17 20.01
CA VAL A 125 -1.83 4.91 21.20
C VAL A 125 -1.24 6.27 20.84
N VAL A 126 -1.32 7.20 21.79
CA VAL A 126 -0.55 8.45 21.77
C VAL A 126 0.70 8.30 22.64
N ARG A 127 1.75 9.04 22.33
CA ARG A 127 2.94 9.08 23.17
C ARG A 127 3.40 10.53 23.36
N TRP A 128 3.33 10.96 24.61
CA TRP A 128 3.79 12.28 25.02
C TRP A 128 5.32 12.32 25.17
N ASN A 129 5.90 13.49 24.89
CA ASN A 129 7.28 13.77 25.26
C ASN A 129 7.43 13.82 26.79
N SER A 130 8.66 13.92 27.31
CA SER A 130 8.95 13.90 28.74
C SER A 130 8.34 15.07 29.51
N THR A 131 8.02 16.18 28.83
CA THR A 131 7.39 17.37 29.43
C THR A 131 5.87 17.40 29.29
N LEU A 132 5.27 16.39 28.66
CA LEU A 132 3.83 16.29 28.39
C LEU A 132 3.27 17.48 27.60
N THR A 133 4.07 18.09 26.73
CA THR A 133 3.69 19.28 25.96
C THR A 133 3.49 19.01 24.47
N ALA A 134 4.01 17.91 23.97
CA ALA A 134 3.95 17.57 22.53
C ALA A 134 4.09 16.06 22.30
N ASP A 135 3.93 15.62 21.05
CA ASP A 135 4.20 14.26 20.64
C ASP A 135 5.66 13.87 20.89
N TYR A 136 5.88 12.65 21.34
CA TYR A 136 7.23 12.09 21.52
C TYR A 136 7.98 11.97 20.21
N TYR A 137 7.31 11.51 19.14
CA TYR A 137 7.93 11.22 17.87
C TYR A 137 8.12 12.49 17.01
N GLY A 138 9.36 12.71 16.57
CA GLY A 138 9.72 13.89 15.78
C GLY A 138 8.95 13.99 14.48
N VAL A 139 8.78 12.90 13.75
CA VAL A 139 8.06 12.90 12.47
C VAL A 139 6.61 13.37 12.63
N ILE A 140 5.92 12.95 13.71
CA ILE A 140 4.54 13.38 14.02
C ILE A 140 4.52 14.88 14.37
N ARG A 141 5.48 15.37 15.20
CA ARG A 141 5.56 16.81 15.54
C ARG A 141 5.77 17.67 14.32
N HIS A 142 6.73 17.31 13.47
CA HIS A 142 7.07 18.10 12.28
C HIS A 142 5.98 18.05 11.21
N ALA A 143 5.21 16.97 11.12
CA ALA A 143 3.99 16.93 10.30
C ALA A 143 2.93 17.92 10.83
N ALA A 144 2.76 17.99 12.16
CA ALA A 144 1.83 18.92 12.78
C ALA A 144 2.22 20.40 12.56
N GLU A 145 3.53 20.74 12.49
CA GLU A 145 4.04 22.08 12.19
C GLU A 145 3.58 22.59 10.81
N VAL A 146 3.35 21.69 9.87
CA VAL A 146 2.83 22.02 8.52
C VAL A 146 1.33 21.76 8.36
N GLY A 147 0.63 21.47 9.47
CA GLY A 147 -0.83 21.29 9.53
C GLY A 147 -1.32 19.89 9.20
N THR A 148 -0.42 18.93 8.93
CA THR A 148 -0.74 17.56 8.55
C THR A 148 -0.83 16.64 9.78
N VAL A 149 -1.76 15.68 9.75
CA VAL A 149 -1.83 14.60 10.75
C VAL A 149 -0.75 13.57 10.41
N GLY A 150 0.19 13.32 11.34
CA GLY A 150 1.20 12.28 11.18
C GLY A 150 0.87 11.05 12.01
N MET A 151 1.12 9.86 11.47
CA MET A 151 1.01 8.58 12.19
C MET A 151 2.25 7.72 11.94
N ILE A 152 2.59 6.87 12.91
CA ILE A 152 3.61 5.82 12.74
C ILE A 152 2.91 4.48 12.80
N LEU A 153 3.11 3.67 11.78
CA LEU A 153 2.58 2.31 11.67
C LEU A 153 3.70 1.33 12.00
N GLU A 154 3.59 0.66 13.15
CA GLU A 154 4.51 -0.39 13.57
C GLU A 154 3.93 -1.76 13.17
N HIS A 155 4.42 -2.30 12.08
CA HIS A 155 4.01 -3.58 11.49
C HIS A 155 4.56 -4.77 12.29
N SER A 156 4.05 -4.92 13.53
CA SER A 156 4.51 -5.87 14.53
C SER A 156 6.01 -5.70 14.87
N PHE A 157 6.70 -6.74 15.27
CA PHE A 157 8.04 -6.66 15.86
C PHE A 157 9.04 -7.50 15.05
N HIS A 158 10.03 -6.85 14.42
CA HIS A 158 11.08 -7.57 13.70
C HIS A 158 12.06 -8.32 14.61
N THR A 159 11.91 -8.22 15.94
CA THR A 159 12.58 -9.11 16.90
C THR A 159 11.86 -10.46 17.02
N ASN A 160 10.64 -10.59 16.50
CA ASN A 160 9.90 -11.86 16.47
C ASN A 160 10.21 -12.62 15.17
N PRO A 161 10.66 -13.90 15.25
CA PRO A 161 11.04 -14.70 14.08
C PRO A 161 9.88 -14.89 13.08
N ARG A 162 8.65 -15.07 13.58
CA ARG A 162 7.46 -15.21 12.74
C ARG A 162 7.21 -13.93 11.95
N THR A 163 7.21 -12.78 12.62
CA THR A 163 7.04 -11.47 12.00
C THR A 163 8.16 -11.19 10.99
N THR A 164 9.41 -11.47 11.35
CA THR A 164 10.55 -11.29 10.44
C THR A 164 10.40 -12.15 9.18
N ALA A 165 10.07 -13.43 9.33
CA ALA A 165 9.85 -14.32 8.19
C ALA A 165 8.68 -13.87 7.32
N TRP A 166 7.63 -13.31 7.93
CA TRP A 166 6.46 -12.77 7.24
C TRP A 166 6.83 -11.51 6.42
N LEU A 167 7.54 -10.55 7.03
CA LEU A 167 7.96 -9.30 6.41
C LEU A 167 9.05 -9.47 5.33
N LEU A 168 9.74 -10.61 5.30
CA LEU A 168 10.72 -10.93 4.25
C LEU A 168 10.09 -11.36 2.92
N ARG A 169 8.80 -11.63 2.87
CA ARG A 169 8.11 -12.07 1.65
C ARG A 169 7.46 -10.89 0.94
N ASP A 170 7.78 -10.72 -0.33
CA ASP A 170 7.25 -9.63 -1.14
C ASP A 170 5.73 -9.75 -1.36
N GLU A 171 5.22 -10.96 -1.52
CA GLU A 171 3.79 -11.22 -1.62
C GLU A 171 3.02 -10.74 -0.38
N ASN A 172 3.61 -10.86 0.81
CA ASN A 172 3.01 -10.40 2.05
C ASN A 172 3.02 -8.86 2.14
N LEU A 173 4.13 -8.21 1.77
CA LEU A 173 4.19 -6.74 1.74
C LEU A 173 3.22 -6.16 0.71
N LYS A 174 3.01 -6.82 -0.43
CA LYS A 174 2.01 -6.41 -1.42
C LYS A 174 0.60 -6.54 -0.86
N ALA A 175 0.26 -7.69 -0.25
CA ALA A 175 -1.04 -7.88 0.39
C ALA A 175 -1.31 -6.85 1.49
N LEU A 176 -0.29 -6.51 2.28
CA LEU A 176 -0.36 -5.47 3.30
C LEU A 176 -0.63 -4.09 2.70
N ALA A 177 0.14 -3.72 1.67
CA ALA A 177 -0.03 -2.46 0.95
C ALA A 177 -1.42 -2.32 0.33
N GLU A 178 -1.96 -3.40 -0.27
CA GLU A 178 -3.31 -3.45 -0.82
C GLU A 178 -4.37 -3.19 0.26
N ALA A 179 -4.27 -3.85 1.40
CA ALA A 179 -5.24 -3.70 2.48
C ALA A 179 -5.18 -2.29 3.12
N GLU A 180 -3.99 -1.74 3.32
CA GLU A 180 -3.81 -0.36 3.79
C GLU A 180 -4.36 0.65 2.79
N ALA A 181 -4.11 0.47 1.49
CA ALA A 181 -4.62 1.36 0.46
C ALA A 181 -6.14 1.32 0.35
N ALA A 182 -6.75 0.13 0.40
CA ALA A 182 -8.20 -0.03 0.37
C ALA A 182 -8.86 0.65 1.57
N LEU A 183 -8.33 0.46 2.80
CA LEU A 183 -8.83 1.13 3.99
C LEU A 183 -8.72 2.67 3.89
N LEU A 184 -7.57 3.16 3.41
CA LEU A 184 -7.36 4.60 3.24
C LEU A 184 -8.32 5.18 2.20
N ALA A 185 -8.52 4.47 1.09
CA ALA A 185 -9.47 4.86 0.06
C ALA A 185 -10.90 4.93 0.62
N GLU A 186 -11.36 3.89 1.32
CA GLU A 186 -12.65 3.87 1.99
C GLU A 186 -12.80 5.02 2.98
N TYR A 187 -11.80 5.24 3.84
CA TYR A 187 -11.82 6.31 4.85
C TYR A 187 -11.97 7.71 4.23
N PHE A 188 -11.36 7.93 3.08
CA PHE A 188 -11.41 9.21 2.36
C PHE A 188 -12.50 9.26 1.29
N GLY A 189 -13.33 8.23 1.15
CA GLY A 189 -14.41 8.18 0.16
C GLY A 189 -13.90 8.15 -1.28
N MET A 190 -12.75 7.50 -1.51
CA MET A 190 -12.16 7.30 -2.84
C MET A 190 -12.58 5.92 -3.35
N GLU A 191 -12.98 5.85 -4.61
CA GLU A 191 -13.29 4.57 -5.28
C GLU A 191 -12.09 4.13 -6.11
N GLU A 192 -11.89 2.84 -6.26
CA GLU A 192 -10.86 2.31 -7.15
C GLU A 192 -11.17 2.74 -8.59
N GLU A 193 -10.20 3.37 -9.24
CA GLU A 193 -10.33 3.71 -10.65
C GLU A 193 -10.31 2.41 -11.46
N GLU A 194 -11.46 2.04 -12.02
CA GLU A 194 -11.54 0.90 -12.93
C GLU A 194 -10.62 1.15 -14.12
N MET A 195 -9.59 0.34 -14.30
CA MET A 195 -8.75 0.43 -15.48
C MET A 195 -9.60 0.10 -16.71
N ARG A 196 -9.76 1.08 -17.60
CA ARG A 196 -10.54 0.92 -18.84
C ARG A 196 -9.61 1.01 -20.05
N PHE A 197 -9.86 0.12 -20.98
CA PHE A 197 -9.26 0.14 -22.30
C PHE A 197 -10.25 0.78 -23.27
N GLU A 198 -10.04 2.02 -23.63
CA GLU A 198 -10.90 2.72 -24.58
C GLU A 198 -10.75 2.16 -25.99
N LEU A 199 -9.51 2.00 -26.43
CA LEU A 199 -9.14 1.52 -27.75
C LEU A 199 -8.46 0.14 -27.70
N LEU A 200 -8.60 -0.61 -28.75
CA LEU A 200 -7.96 -1.93 -28.85
C LEU A 200 -6.43 -1.87 -28.65
N LYS A 201 -5.75 -0.83 -29.14
CA LYS A 201 -4.31 -0.60 -28.93
C LYS A 201 -3.89 -0.39 -27.48
N ASP A 202 -4.82 -0.03 -26.58
CA ASP A 202 -4.54 0.18 -25.16
C ASP A 202 -4.37 -1.15 -24.42
N ILE A 203 -4.93 -2.23 -24.97
CA ILE A 203 -4.75 -3.60 -24.47
C ILE A 203 -3.41 -4.12 -24.97
N LYS A 204 -2.33 -3.81 -24.26
CA LYS A 204 -0.95 -4.21 -24.59
C LYS A 204 -0.51 -5.52 -23.92
N ASP A 205 -1.25 -5.98 -22.93
CA ASP A 205 -0.93 -7.17 -22.16
C ASP A 205 -1.09 -8.43 -23.02
N GLU A 206 -0.03 -9.21 -23.13
CA GLU A 206 0.02 -10.47 -23.88
C GLU A 206 -0.94 -11.54 -23.34
N PHE A 207 -1.42 -11.36 -22.11
CA PHE A 207 -2.39 -12.24 -21.49
C PHE A 207 -3.84 -11.91 -21.92
N TYR A 208 -4.16 -10.64 -22.15
CA TYR A 208 -5.49 -10.15 -22.49
C TYR A 208 -5.71 -10.06 -24.00
N ARG A 209 -4.73 -9.54 -24.71
CA ARG A 209 -4.85 -9.19 -26.12
C ARG A 209 -5.28 -10.34 -27.01
N PRO A 210 -4.73 -11.56 -26.92
CA PRO A 210 -5.11 -12.68 -27.80
C PRO A 210 -6.59 -13.06 -27.71
N THR A 211 -7.15 -13.05 -26.49
CA THR A 211 -8.59 -13.33 -26.30
C THR A 211 -9.45 -12.25 -26.94
N VAL A 212 -9.12 -10.97 -26.71
CA VAL A 212 -9.91 -9.86 -27.27
C VAL A 212 -9.86 -9.88 -28.79
N ASP A 213 -8.69 -10.10 -29.41
CA ASP A 213 -8.55 -10.24 -30.86
C ASP A 213 -9.36 -11.43 -31.41
N LYS A 214 -9.33 -12.60 -30.74
CA LYS A 214 -10.15 -13.77 -31.09
C LYS A 214 -11.65 -13.45 -31.09
N LEU A 215 -12.12 -12.74 -30.04
CA LEU A 215 -13.54 -12.40 -29.90
C LEU A 215 -14.00 -11.35 -30.92
N ILE A 216 -13.12 -10.40 -31.28
CA ILE A 216 -13.37 -9.43 -32.35
C ILE A 216 -13.42 -10.14 -33.70
N ALA A 217 -12.43 -10.97 -34.02
CA ALA A 217 -12.36 -11.73 -35.27
C ALA A 217 -13.57 -12.67 -35.43
N GLY A 218 -14.06 -13.26 -34.32
CA GLY A 218 -15.25 -14.09 -34.28
C GLY A 218 -16.57 -13.31 -34.30
N GLY A 219 -16.53 -11.97 -34.29
CA GLY A 219 -17.71 -11.10 -34.24
C GLY A 219 -18.48 -11.14 -32.91
N ILE A 220 -17.95 -11.81 -31.89
CA ILE A 220 -18.55 -11.91 -30.56
C ILE A 220 -18.43 -10.58 -29.84
N LEU A 221 -17.25 -9.96 -29.91
CA LEU A 221 -17.00 -8.61 -29.40
C LEU A 221 -17.01 -7.63 -30.58
N ARG A 222 -17.89 -6.64 -30.50
CA ARG A 222 -18.00 -5.59 -31.52
C ARG A 222 -17.65 -4.25 -30.90
N GLY A 223 -16.74 -3.53 -31.56
CA GLY A 223 -16.40 -2.17 -31.12
C GLY A 223 -17.55 -1.18 -31.34
N ARG A 224 -17.48 -0.05 -30.66
CA ARG A 224 -18.46 1.05 -30.77
C ARG A 224 -18.12 2.06 -31.88
N GLY A 225 -17.05 1.84 -32.64
CA GLY A 225 -16.55 2.69 -33.73
C GLY A 225 -15.03 2.55 -33.90
N GLY A 226 -14.49 3.21 -34.90
CA GLY A 226 -13.06 3.06 -35.26
C GLY A 226 -12.78 1.77 -36.03
N GLU A 227 -11.52 1.57 -36.44
CA GLU A 227 -11.07 0.39 -37.19
C GLU A 227 -9.65 -0.02 -36.76
N GLY A 228 -9.34 -1.31 -36.86
CA GLY A 228 -8.03 -1.85 -36.54
C GLY A 228 -7.62 -1.54 -35.10
N GLU A 229 -6.40 -1.09 -34.89
CA GLU A 229 -5.88 -0.74 -33.57
C GLU A 229 -6.61 0.43 -32.87
N ASN A 230 -7.35 1.24 -33.62
CA ASN A 230 -8.16 2.34 -33.10
C ASN A 230 -9.64 1.96 -32.92
N LEU A 231 -9.98 0.67 -32.97
CA LEU A 231 -11.31 0.18 -32.63
C LEU A 231 -11.65 0.57 -31.19
N VAL A 232 -12.79 1.23 -30.98
CA VAL A 232 -13.27 1.61 -29.63
C VAL A 232 -13.87 0.37 -28.98
N VAL A 233 -13.17 -0.21 -28.02
CA VAL A 233 -13.62 -1.42 -27.29
C VAL A 233 -14.32 -1.08 -25.99
N ASP A 234 -13.93 0.01 -25.31
CA ASP A 234 -14.50 0.52 -24.05
C ASP A 234 -14.73 -0.60 -23.01
N LEU A 235 -13.67 -1.34 -22.70
CA LEU A 235 -13.69 -2.47 -21.79
C LEU A 235 -12.98 -2.13 -20.48
N GLY A 236 -13.60 -2.39 -19.33
CA GLY A 236 -12.93 -2.43 -18.04
C GLY A 236 -12.00 -3.64 -17.93
N GLU A 237 -10.94 -3.55 -17.11
CA GLU A 237 -9.99 -4.66 -16.92
C GLU A 237 -10.69 -5.92 -16.42
N ASP A 238 -11.64 -5.80 -15.48
CA ASP A 238 -12.39 -6.94 -14.95
C ASP A 238 -13.23 -7.61 -16.03
N ALA A 239 -13.82 -6.83 -16.96
CA ALA A 239 -14.53 -7.39 -18.11
C ALA A 239 -13.57 -8.18 -19.01
N VAL A 240 -12.37 -7.67 -19.27
CA VAL A 240 -11.35 -8.37 -20.07
C VAL A 240 -10.89 -9.63 -19.37
N ARG A 241 -10.62 -9.59 -18.05
CA ARG A 241 -10.30 -10.77 -17.24
C ARG A 241 -11.38 -11.84 -17.32
N LEU A 242 -12.63 -11.45 -17.17
CA LEU A 242 -13.75 -12.37 -17.29
C LEU A 242 -13.82 -13.01 -18.69
N LEU A 243 -13.64 -12.22 -19.75
CA LEU A 243 -13.59 -12.74 -21.11
C LEU A 243 -12.48 -13.78 -21.29
N VAL A 244 -11.28 -13.53 -20.75
CA VAL A 244 -10.13 -14.48 -20.78
C VAL A 244 -10.46 -15.76 -20.03
N MET A 245 -11.10 -15.66 -18.86
CA MET A 245 -11.51 -16.84 -18.08
C MET A 245 -12.53 -17.69 -18.85
N LEU A 246 -13.53 -17.06 -19.47
CA LEU A 246 -14.57 -17.73 -20.26
C LEU A 246 -13.98 -18.36 -21.54
N ASP A 247 -13.05 -17.69 -22.18
CA ASP A 247 -12.34 -18.23 -23.35
C ASP A 247 -11.55 -19.50 -23.01
N ARG A 248 -10.78 -19.46 -21.92
CA ARG A 248 -10.03 -20.62 -21.41
C ARG A 248 -10.93 -21.78 -20.97
N ALA A 249 -12.16 -21.48 -20.54
CA ALA A 249 -13.15 -22.49 -20.23
C ALA A 249 -13.86 -23.04 -21.49
N GLY A 250 -13.46 -22.60 -22.69
CA GLY A 250 -14.03 -23.07 -23.96
C GLY A 250 -15.42 -22.51 -24.27
N VAL A 251 -15.89 -21.48 -23.56
CA VAL A 251 -17.24 -20.92 -23.73
C VAL A 251 -17.45 -20.35 -25.14
N PHE A 252 -16.38 -19.87 -25.74
CA PHE A 252 -16.43 -19.25 -27.08
C PHE A 252 -15.98 -20.19 -28.20
N ASP A 253 -15.62 -21.44 -27.92
CA ASP A 253 -15.16 -22.38 -28.93
C ASP A 253 -16.33 -22.77 -29.86
N GLY A 254 -16.08 -22.63 -31.19
CA GLY A 254 -17.07 -22.93 -32.20
C GLY A 254 -18.22 -21.92 -32.36
N LYS A 255 -18.21 -20.80 -31.61
CA LYS A 255 -19.19 -19.72 -31.76
C LYS A 255 -18.67 -18.69 -32.75
N GLN A 256 -19.35 -18.58 -33.90
CA GLN A 256 -19.25 -17.42 -34.80
C GLN A 256 -20.54 -16.61 -34.66
N ALA A 257 -20.40 -15.27 -34.70
CA ALA A 257 -21.58 -14.42 -34.74
C ALA A 257 -22.36 -14.72 -36.06
N GLY A 258 -23.62 -15.12 -35.91
CA GLY A 258 -24.54 -15.26 -37.02
C GLY A 258 -24.98 -13.89 -37.59
#